data_dd25389bf2639e39235a199bf670788c
#
_entry.id   dd25389bf2639e39235a199bf670788c
#
_cell.length_a   1.000
_cell.length_b   1.000
_cell.length_c   1.000
_cell.angle_alpha   90.00
_cell.angle_beta   90.00
_cell.angle_gamma   90.00
#
_symmetry.space_group_name_H-M   'P 1'
#
loop_
_entity.id
_entity.type
_entity.pdbx_description
1 polymer ?
#
loop_
_entity_poly.entity_id
_entity_poly.type
_entity_poly.pdbx_seq_one_letter_code
_entity_poly.pdbx_strand_id
1 'polypeptide(L)'
;MSKRMPGFLDTAKEAARIGGAVLSKEFGKLQKSQINLKGRGDYVTDVDRRSEQAIIQKIRAHFPDHIIHAEESGKENRRSPYRWLIDPLDGTANYIQKIPVYAISIALIEDNEIITGVVFDPNRDEMFWAERGKGAFLNGQRIHVSNKEKMDYSMLASGFPWRSKEYLDPYLDCFKELFLAAAGIRRMGSAAMDLAYTACGRFDGFWEMKLGPWDIAAGILLVEEAGGVVTDFHGERACLKNGNVVAGNPGVHKIVLEVTQRHLSNIQ
;
A
#
# COMPACT_ATOMS: atom_id res chain seq x y z
N MET A 1 -8.21 -22.49 -31.08
CA MET A 1 -7.13 -21.92 -30.26
C MET A 1 -7.68 -21.74 -28.85
N SER A 2 -7.25 -22.60 -27.91
CA SER A 2 -7.61 -22.44 -26.49
C SER A 2 -6.98 -21.14 -25.97
N LYS A 3 -7.79 -20.14 -25.57
CA LYS A 3 -7.29 -18.96 -24.89
C LYS A 3 -6.68 -19.42 -23.55
N ARG A 4 -5.35 -19.38 -23.44
CA ARG A 4 -4.66 -19.60 -22.17
C ARG A 4 -5.29 -18.64 -21.14
N MET A 5 -5.73 -19.14 -19.99
CA MET A 5 -6.20 -18.26 -18.92
C MET A 5 -5.08 -17.33 -18.51
N PRO A 6 -5.32 -16.01 -18.37
CA PRO A 6 -4.30 -15.09 -17.93
C PRO A 6 -3.84 -15.47 -16.50
N GLY A 7 -2.56 -15.26 -16.21
CA GLY A 7 -2.00 -15.49 -14.89
C GLY A 7 -2.56 -14.51 -13.84
N PHE A 8 -2.29 -14.78 -12.57
CA PHE A 8 -2.71 -13.90 -11.47
C PHE A 8 -2.18 -12.48 -11.64
N LEU A 9 -0.89 -12.34 -11.95
CA LEU A 9 -0.26 -11.05 -12.15
C LEU A 9 -0.85 -10.28 -13.34
N ASP A 10 -1.07 -10.94 -14.48
CA ASP A 10 -1.64 -10.27 -15.65
C ASP A 10 -3.05 -9.75 -15.36
N THR A 11 -3.85 -10.56 -14.66
CA THR A 11 -5.19 -10.15 -14.23
C THR A 11 -5.14 -8.96 -13.26
N ALA A 12 -4.23 -8.98 -12.28
CA ALA A 12 -4.04 -7.88 -11.34
C ALA A 12 -3.64 -6.57 -12.03
N LYS A 13 -2.68 -6.63 -12.98
CA LYS A 13 -2.25 -5.47 -13.77
C LYS A 13 -3.38 -4.90 -14.62
N GLU A 14 -4.12 -5.76 -15.32
CA GLU A 14 -5.26 -5.32 -16.12
C GLU A 14 -6.36 -4.71 -15.24
N ALA A 15 -6.67 -5.32 -14.10
CA ALA A 15 -7.64 -4.80 -13.15
C ALA A 15 -7.22 -3.43 -12.61
N ALA A 16 -5.94 -3.27 -12.23
CA ALA A 16 -5.40 -1.98 -11.78
C ALA A 16 -5.50 -0.90 -12.87
N ARG A 17 -5.19 -1.23 -14.14
CA ARG A 17 -5.37 -0.28 -15.26
C ARG A 17 -6.83 0.11 -15.47
N ILE A 18 -7.77 -0.83 -15.37
CA ILE A 18 -9.21 -0.57 -15.50
C ILE A 18 -9.68 0.37 -14.39
N GLY A 19 -9.34 0.10 -13.12
CA GLY A 19 -9.63 0.99 -12.00
C GLY A 19 -8.97 2.36 -12.18
N GLY A 20 -7.68 2.40 -12.56
CA GLY A 20 -6.94 3.64 -12.81
C GLY A 20 -7.56 4.51 -13.91
N ALA A 21 -8.12 3.90 -14.96
CA ALA A 21 -8.84 4.63 -15.99
C ALA A 21 -10.12 5.32 -15.45
N VAL A 22 -10.81 4.66 -14.48
CA VAL A 22 -11.94 5.28 -13.77
C VAL A 22 -11.46 6.48 -12.97
N LEU A 23 -10.37 6.32 -12.20
CA LEU A 23 -9.81 7.40 -11.39
C LEU A 23 -9.36 8.59 -12.25
N SER A 24 -8.57 8.35 -13.30
CA SER A 24 -8.05 9.41 -14.18
C SER A 24 -9.15 10.20 -14.89
N LYS A 25 -10.22 9.52 -15.31
CA LYS A 25 -11.37 10.16 -15.97
C LYS A 25 -12.08 11.17 -15.08
N GLU A 26 -12.15 10.90 -13.78
CA GLU A 26 -12.94 11.67 -12.80
C GLU A 26 -12.08 12.62 -11.95
N PHE A 27 -10.75 12.52 -12.01
CA PHE A 27 -9.85 13.35 -11.23
C PHE A 27 -10.09 14.85 -11.48
N GLY A 28 -10.26 15.59 -10.39
CA GLY A 28 -10.54 17.01 -10.42
C GLY A 28 -12.00 17.39 -10.74
N LYS A 29 -12.90 16.42 -10.99
CA LYS A 29 -14.30 16.66 -11.39
C LYS A 29 -15.30 16.32 -10.28
N LEU A 30 -14.86 15.79 -9.14
CA LEU A 30 -15.74 15.44 -8.02
C LEU A 30 -16.57 16.62 -7.53
N GLN A 31 -17.86 16.38 -7.36
CA GLN A 31 -18.79 17.30 -6.71
C GLN A 31 -18.97 16.94 -5.24
N LYS A 32 -19.34 17.90 -4.40
CA LYS A 32 -19.55 17.70 -2.95
C LYS A 32 -20.55 16.58 -2.63
N SER A 33 -21.59 16.42 -3.45
CA SER A 33 -22.60 15.36 -3.31
C SER A 33 -22.09 13.94 -3.52
N GLN A 34 -20.90 13.78 -4.13
CA GLN A 34 -20.28 12.48 -4.39
C GLN A 34 -19.28 12.07 -3.31
N ILE A 35 -19.08 12.91 -2.29
CA ILE A 35 -18.14 12.69 -1.18
C ILE A 35 -18.94 12.31 0.06
N ASN A 36 -18.66 11.13 0.61
CA ASN A 36 -19.26 10.65 1.84
C ASN A 36 -18.17 10.50 2.92
N LEU A 37 -18.57 10.66 4.19
CA LEU A 37 -17.71 10.44 5.33
C LEU A 37 -17.98 9.04 5.90
N LYS A 38 -16.96 8.18 5.96
CA LYS A 38 -16.99 6.92 6.73
C LYS A 38 -16.77 7.19 8.22
N GLY A 39 -16.01 8.26 8.53
CA GLY A 39 -15.64 8.69 9.87
C GLY A 39 -14.94 10.04 9.83
N ARG A 40 -14.45 10.54 10.97
CA ARG A 40 -13.75 11.81 11.04
C ARG A 40 -12.41 11.75 10.27
N GLY A 41 -12.33 12.41 9.12
CA GLY A 41 -11.15 12.40 8.25
C GLY A 41 -11.02 11.15 7.39
N ASP A 42 -12.03 10.29 7.38
CA ASP A 42 -12.12 9.10 6.56
C ASP A 42 -13.21 9.29 5.50
N TYR A 43 -12.82 9.28 4.24
CA TYR A 43 -13.66 9.63 3.11
C TYR A 43 -13.84 8.45 2.17
N VAL A 44 -14.99 8.41 1.53
CA VAL A 44 -15.26 7.57 0.35
C VAL A 44 -15.99 8.38 -0.68
N THR A 45 -15.70 8.15 -1.94
CA THR A 45 -16.42 8.79 -3.05
C THR A 45 -17.12 7.75 -3.94
N ASP A 46 -18.03 8.21 -4.78
CA ASP A 46 -18.64 7.33 -5.79
C ASP A 46 -17.60 6.79 -6.79
N VAL A 47 -16.44 7.47 -6.88
CA VAL A 47 -15.34 7.05 -7.76
C VAL A 47 -14.60 5.84 -7.19
N ASP A 48 -14.36 5.81 -5.86
CA ASP A 48 -13.79 4.63 -5.17
C ASP A 48 -14.63 3.39 -5.47
N ARG A 49 -15.95 3.48 -5.26
CA ARG A 49 -16.88 2.36 -5.49
C ARG A 49 -16.91 1.91 -6.95
N ARG A 50 -16.88 2.83 -7.92
CA ARG A 50 -16.84 2.49 -9.34
C ARG A 50 -15.52 1.86 -9.75
N SER A 51 -14.41 2.35 -9.22
CA SER A 51 -13.09 1.74 -9.39
C SER A 51 -13.08 0.32 -8.84
N GLU A 52 -13.54 0.13 -7.59
CA GLU A 52 -13.64 -1.19 -6.95
C GLU A 52 -14.47 -2.17 -7.76
N GLN A 53 -15.67 -1.77 -8.20
CA GLN A 53 -16.54 -2.62 -9.00
C GLN A 53 -15.88 -3.06 -10.30
N ALA A 54 -15.19 -2.16 -11.00
CA ALA A 54 -14.50 -2.45 -12.24
C ALA A 54 -13.34 -3.45 -12.04
N ILE A 55 -12.56 -3.26 -10.95
CA ILE A 55 -11.48 -4.17 -10.53
C ILE A 55 -12.04 -5.56 -10.22
N ILE A 56 -13.09 -5.62 -9.38
CA ILE A 56 -13.72 -6.89 -8.97
C ILE A 56 -14.29 -7.63 -10.17
N GLN A 57 -14.99 -6.95 -11.09
CA GLN A 57 -15.52 -7.57 -12.31
C GLN A 57 -14.42 -8.21 -13.14
N LYS A 58 -13.27 -7.54 -13.29
CA LYS A 58 -12.12 -8.08 -14.03
C LYS A 58 -11.56 -9.34 -13.37
N ILE A 59 -11.37 -9.31 -12.05
CA ILE A 59 -10.89 -10.46 -11.29
C ILE A 59 -11.87 -11.63 -11.37
N ARG A 60 -13.16 -11.39 -11.18
CA ARG A 60 -14.22 -12.40 -11.24
C ARG A 60 -14.35 -13.08 -12.60
N ALA A 61 -14.10 -12.37 -13.68
CA ALA A 61 -14.15 -12.94 -15.02
C ALA A 61 -13.14 -14.07 -15.23
N HIS A 62 -12.06 -14.09 -14.43
CA HIS A 62 -11.00 -15.12 -14.52
C HIS A 62 -10.95 -16.04 -13.30
N PHE A 63 -11.30 -15.53 -12.13
CA PHE A 63 -11.20 -16.23 -10.84
C PHE A 63 -12.50 -16.10 -10.04
N PRO A 64 -13.61 -16.72 -10.51
CA PRO A 64 -14.93 -16.55 -9.90
C PRO A 64 -15.01 -17.09 -8.46
N ASP A 65 -14.18 -18.07 -8.10
CA ASP A 65 -14.22 -18.75 -6.81
C ASP A 65 -13.26 -18.17 -5.76
N HIS A 66 -12.43 -17.19 -6.14
CA HIS A 66 -11.53 -16.53 -5.19
C HIS A 66 -12.31 -15.60 -4.24
N ILE A 67 -11.80 -15.43 -3.01
CA ILE A 67 -12.37 -14.48 -2.05
C ILE A 67 -11.96 -13.07 -2.46
N ILE A 68 -12.89 -12.14 -2.43
CA ILE A 68 -12.61 -10.71 -2.50
C ILE A 68 -12.67 -10.13 -1.07
N HIS A 69 -11.69 -9.32 -0.74
CA HIS A 69 -11.65 -8.50 0.46
C HIS A 69 -11.19 -7.11 0.06
N ALA A 70 -12.12 -6.23 -0.18
CA ALA A 70 -11.88 -4.89 -0.66
C ALA A 70 -12.26 -3.86 0.39
N GLU A 71 -11.70 -2.66 0.29
CA GLU A 71 -11.89 -1.60 1.28
C GLU A 71 -13.35 -1.19 1.41
N GLU A 72 -14.06 -1.02 0.28
CA GLU A 72 -15.40 -0.45 0.24
C GLU A 72 -16.50 -1.50 0.45
N SER A 73 -16.37 -2.66 -0.16
CA SER A 73 -17.36 -3.75 -0.07
C SER A 73 -17.07 -4.76 1.05
N GLY A 74 -15.89 -4.69 1.67
CA GLY A 74 -15.51 -5.58 2.75
C GLY A 74 -15.11 -6.98 2.28
N LYS A 75 -15.13 -7.93 3.23
CA LYS A 75 -14.70 -9.31 3.00
C LYS A 75 -15.90 -10.22 2.70
N GLU A 76 -15.82 -10.96 1.60
CA GLU A 76 -16.82 -11.96 1.25
C GLU A 76 -16.75 -13.17 2.19
N ASN A 77 -17.93 -13.72 2.49
CA ASN A 77 -18.06 -14.96 3.27
C ASN A 77 -18.02 -16.17 2.33
N ARG A 78 -16.82 -16.51 1.86
CA ARG A 78 -16.54 -17.68 1.00
C ARG A 78 -15.37 -18.48 1.55
N ARG A 79 -15.19 -19.70 1.04
CA ARG A 79 -14.01 -20.54 1.31
C ARG A 79 -13.20 -20.68 0.03
N SER A 80 -11.95 -20.26 0.08
CA SER A 80 -10.97 -20.42 -0.99
C SER A 80 -9.57 -20.28 -0.37
N PRO A 81 -8.54 -20.97 -0.85
CA PRO A 81 -7.16 -20.66 -0.46
C PRO A 81 -6.72 -19.29 -0.98
N TYR A 82 -7.38 -18.78 -2.02
CA TYR A 82 -7.03 -17.54 -2.69
C TYR A 82 -7.91 -16.38 -2.22
N ARG A 83 -7.27 -15.28 -1.81
CA ARG A 83 -7.94 -14.04 -1.40
C ARG A 83 -7.27 -12.81 -2.02
N TRP A 84 -8.05 -12.04 -2.77
CA TRP A 84 -7.63 -10.73 -3.27
C TRP A 84 -7.87 -9.67 -2.19
N LEU A 85 -6.84 -8.85 -1.92
CA LEU A 85 -6.95 -7.62 -1.14
C LEU A 85 -6.93 -6.46 -2.13
N ILE A 86 -7.89 -5.54 -2.02
CA ILE A 86 -8.08 -4.47 -3.01
C ILE A 86 -8.33 -3.15 -2.28
N ASP A 87 -7.47 -2.17 -2.55
CA ASP A 87 -7.75 -0.77 -2.32
C ASP A 87 -7.96 -0.10 -3.69
N PRO A 88 -9.18 0.34 -3.99
CA PRO A 88 -9.50 0.95 -5.28
C PRO A 88 -8.96 2.37 -5.45
N LEU A 89 -8.63 3.05 -4.34
CA LEU A 89 -8.12 4.42 -4.31
C LEU A 89 -7.42 4.73 -2.98
N ASP A 90 -6.21 4.22 -2.78
CA ASP A 90 -5.38 4.68 -1.66
C ASP A 90 -4.98 6.15 -1.84
N GLY A 91 -5.29 6.97 -0.85
CA GLY A 91 -5.13 8.41 -0.90
C GLY A 91 -6.40 9.16 -1.30
N THR A 92 -7.60 8.70 -0.92
CA THR A 92 -8.90 9.34 -1.19
C THR A 92 -8.93 10.81 -0.78
N ALA A 93 -8.31 11.18 0.36
CA ALA A 93 -8.22 12.58 0.78
C ALA A 93 -7.42 13.45 -0.22
N ASN A 94 -6.31 12.94 -0.74
CA ASN A 94 -5.52 13.59 -1.78
C ASN A 94 -6.36 13.75 -3.05
N TYR A 95 -7.04 12.69 -3.47
CA TYR A 95 -7.87 12.69 -4.66
C TYR A 95 -8.98 13.75 -4.60
N ILE A 96 -9.68 13.86 -3.46
CA ILE A 96 -10.70 14.89 -3.22
C ILE A 96 -10.10 16.30 -3.32
N GLN A 97 -8.90 16.51 -2.76
CA GLN A 97 -8.20 17.79 -2.77
C GLN A 97 -7.44 18.05 -4.08
N LYS A 98 -7.56 17.19 -5.08
CA LYS A 98 -6.87 17.29 -6.38
C LYS A 98 -5.34 17.27 -6.27
N ILE A 99 -4.83 16.60 -5.22
CA ILE A 99 -3.41 16.33 -5.05
C ILE A 99 -3.11 15.04 -5.82
N PRO A 100 -2.20 15.05 -6.84
CA PRO A 100 -1.97 13.92 -7.71
C PRO A 100 -1.04 12.86 -7.06
N VAL A 101 -1.42 12.40 -5.85
CA VAL A 101 -0.74 11.34 -5.10
C VAL A 101 -1.81 10.39 -4.58
N TYR A 102 -2.07 9.38 -5.36
CA TYR A 102 -3.00 8.28 -5.05
C TYR A 102 -2.69 7.08 -5.93
N ALA A 103 -3.09 5.90 -5.50
CA ALA A 103 -2.83 4.66 -6.22
C ALA A 103 -3.96 3.65 -6.08
N ILE A 104 -3.92 2.62 -6.92
CA ILE A 104 -4.65 1.37 -6.73
C ILE A 104 -3.68 0.35 -6.15
N SER A 105 -4.11 -0.37 -5.11
CA SER A 105 -3.37 -1.47 -4.51
C SER A 105 -4.15 -2.76 -4.67
N ILE A 106 -3.53 -3.79 -5.28
CA ILE A 106 -4.13 -5.12 -5.47
C ILE A 106 -3.11 -6.17 -5.06
N ALA A 107 -3.47 -7.03 -4.11
CA ALA A 107 -2.65 -8.18 -3.73
C ALA A 107 -3.45 -9.48 -3.79
N LEU A 108 -2.78 -10.58 -4.10
CA LEU A 108 -3.31 -11.93 -3.99
C LEU A 108 -2.57 -12.68 -2.88
N ILE A 109 -3.35 -13.23 -1.97
CA ILE A 109 -2.89 -14.10 -0.89
C ILE A 109 -3.32 -15.55 -1.20
N GLU A 110 -2.39 -16.48 -1.04
CA GLU A 110 -2.64 -17.92 -1.03
C GLU A 110 -2.22 -18.47 0.35
N ASP A 111 -3.14 -19.10 1.08
CA ASP A 111 -2.89 -19.72 2.40
C ASP A 111 -2.10 -18.83 3.40
N ASN A 112 -2.40 -17.54 3.44
CA ASN A 112 -1.77 -16.47 4.23
C ASN A 112 -0.43 -15.92 3.70
N GLU A 113 0.08 -16.41 2.57
CA GLU A 113 1.26 -15.84 1.90
C GLU A 113 0.85 -14.87 0.79
N ILE A 114 1.45 -13.69 0.73
CA ILE A 114 1.25 -12.76 -0.39
C ILE A 114 2.06 -13.29 -1.58
N ILE A 115 1.38 -13.69 -2.65
CA ILE A 115 2.02 -14.29 -3.83
C ILE A 115 2.08 -13.34 -5.03
N THR A 116 1.22 -12.33 -5.08
CA THR A 116 1.21 -11.31 -6.14
C THR A 116 0.84 -9.97 -5.54
N GLY A 117 1.52 -8.91 -5.95
CA GLY A 117 1.22 -7.53 -5.55
C GLY A 117 1.35 -6.57 -6.73
N VAL A 118 0.42 -5.64 -6.84
CA VAL A 118 0.41 -4.56 -7.84
C VAL A 118 0.02 -3.25 -7.16
N VAL A 119 0.84 -2.21 -7.36
CA VAL A 119 0.50 -0.82 -7.02
C VAL A 119 0.57 -0.01 -8.31
N PHE A 120 -0.51 0.70 -8.65
CA PHE A 120 -0.58 1.49 -9.87
C PHE A 120 -0.88 2.96 -9.56
N ASP A 121 0.05 3.84 -9.92
CA ASP A 121 -0.13 5.30 -9.95
C ASP A 121 -0.64 5.71 -11.35
N PRO A 122 -1.91 6.05 -11.50
CA PRO A 122 -2.44 6.44 -12.81
C PRO A 122 -2.05 7.85 -13.26
N ASN A 123 -1.52 8.69 -12.35
CA ASN A 123 -1.08 10.05 -12.71
C ASN A 123 0.26 10.04 -13.42
N ARG A 124 1.16 9.10 -13.02
CA ARG A 124 2.51 8.97 -13.58
C ARG A 124 2.63 7.82 -14.54
N ASP A 125 1.56 7.01 -14.72
CA ASP A 125 1.56 5.72 -15.43
C ASP A 125 2.68 4.80 -14.90
N GLU A 126 2.85 4.76 -13.57
CA GLU A 126 3.81 3.91 -12.89
C GLU A 126 3.12 2.65 -12.37
N MET A 127 3.45 1.51 -12.95
CA MET A 127 2.95 0.19 -12.56
C MET A 127 4.06 -0.56 -11.80
N PHE A 128 3.95 -0.60 -10.47
CA PHE A 128 4.79 -1.43 -9.61
C PHE A 128 4.15 -2.80 -9.46
N TRP A 129 4.94 -3.86 -9.56
CA TRP A 129 4.44 -5.21 -9.37
C TRP A 129 5.52 -6.17 -8.88
N ALA A 130 5.09 -7.19 -8.15
CA ALA A 130 5.92 -8.30 -7.72
C ALA A 130 5.14 -9.61 -7.73
N GLU A 131 5.87 -10.72 -7.93
CA GLU A 131 5.42 -12.08 -7.65
C GLU A 131 6.43 -12.72 -6.71
N ARG A 132 5.97 -13.51 -5.77
CA ARG A 132 6.81 -14.19 -4.78
C ARG A 132 7.92 -14.99 -5.46
N GLY A 133 9.20 -14.70 -5.09
CA GLY A 133 10.39 -15.35 -5.62
C GLY A 133 10.82 -14.90 -7.03
N LYS A 134 10.15 -13.89 -7.63
CA LYS A 134 10.50 -13.43 -8.98
C LYS A 134 11.07 -12.01 -9.02
N GLY A 135 11.06 -11.30 -7.89
CA GLY A 135 11.52 -9.92 -7.76
C GLY A 135 10.41 -8.89 -8.00
N ALA A 136 10.76 -7.62 -7.77
CA ALA A 136 9.90 -6.47 -7.96
C ALA A 136 10.28 -5.67 -9.21
N PHE A 137 9.28 -5.01 -9.81
CA PHE A 137 9.43 -4.31 -11.08
C PHE A 137 8.63 -3.00 -11.10
N LEU A 138 9.15 -1.99 -11.79
CA LEU A 138 8.46 -0.77 -12.18
C LEU A 138 8.42 -0.68 -13.71
N ASN A 139 7.23 -0.67 -14.29
CA ASN A 139 7.03 -0.61 -15.75
C ASN A 139 7.88 -1.65 -16.52
N GLY A 140 8.05 -2.85 -15.94
CA GLY A 140 8.82 -3.96 -16.52
C GLY A 140 10.33 -3.90 -16.26
N GLN A 141 10.85 -2.85 -15.66
CA GLN A 141 12.22 -2.77 -15.21
C GLN A 141 12.35 -3.27 -13.78
N ARG A 142 13.33 -4.14 -13.50
CA ARG A 142 13.58 -4.65 -12.16
C ARG A 142 14.00 -3.52 -11.24
N ILE A 143 13.43 -3.49 -10.03
CA ILE A 143 13.74 -2.49 -9.01
C ILE A 143 14.34 -3.14 -7.77
N HIS A 144 15.06 -2.33 -7.00
CA HIS A 144 15.64 -2.70 -5.72
C HIS A 144 15.47 -1.57 -4.72
N VAL A 145 15.40 -1.91 -3.43
CA VAL A 145 15.52 -0.91 -2.35
C VAL A 145 16.86 -0.19 -2.45
N SER A 146 16.97 0.96 -1.83
CA SER A 146 18.23 1.70 -1.79
C SER A 146 19.32 0.92 -1.03
N ASN A 147 20.57 1.33 -1.19
CA ASN A 147 21.73 0.76 -0.51
C ASN A 147 22.33 1.72 0.52
N LYS A 148 21.57 2.75 0.97
CA LYS A 148 22.05 3.69 1.98
C LYS A 148 22.06 3.03 3.35
N GLU A 149 23.16 3.23 4.08
CA GLU A 149 23.35 2.66 5.42
C GLU A 149 23.25 3.71 6.54
N LYS A 150 23.34 5.00 6.19
CA LYS A 150 23.36 6.11 7.14
C LYS A 150 22.10 6.93 7.08
N MET A 151 21.52 7.21 8.25
CA MET A 151 20.31 8.02 8.37
C MET A 151 20.48 9.46 7.85
N ASP A 152 21.63 10.09 8.04
CA ASP A 152 21.94 11.46 7.59
C ASP A 152 21.66 11.71 6.10
N TYR A 153 21.68 10.65 5.30
CA TYR A 153 21.42 10.68 3.84
C TYR A 153 20.12 10.01 3.46
N SER A 154 19.35 9.52 4.44
CA SER A 154 18.15 8.73 4.19
C SER A 154 16.90 9.61 4.10
N MET A 155 16.08 9.32 3.09
CA MET A 155 14.76 9.91 2.93
C MET A 155 13.72 8.91 3.43
N LEU A 156 12.96 9.29 4.45
CA LEU A 156 11.90 8.47 5.01
C LEU A 156 10.52 8.91 4.53
N ALA A 157 9.54 8.02 4.63
CA ALA A 157 8.13 8.34 4.52
C ALA A 157 7.36 7.86 5.76
N SER A 158 6.22 8.50 6.04
CA SER A 158 5.35 8.14 7.16
C SER A 158 3.93 8.67 6.97
N GLY A 159 2.98 8.10 7.73
CA GLY A 159 1.62 8.63 7.90
C GLY A 159 1.34 9.03 9.33
N PHE A 160 0.41 9.97 9.54
CA PHE A 160 -0.03 10.36 10.88
C PHE A 160 -1.17 9.48 11.39
N PRO A 161 -1.30 9.25 12.72
CA PRO A 161 -2.33 8.38 13.30
C PRO A 161 -3.73 9.07 13.32
N TRP A 162 -4.28 9.38 12.16
CA TRP A 162 -5.58 10.06 12.05
C TRP A 162 -6.75 9.29 12.65
N ARG A 163 -6.70 7.96 12.54
CA ARG A 163 -7.73 7.05 13.05
C ARG A 163 -7.49 6.65 14.51
N SER A 164 -6.30 6.97 15.07
CA SER A 164 -5.83 6.51 16.39
C SER A 164 -5.11 7.64 17.12
N LYS A 165 -5.84 8.76 17.34
CA LYS A 165 -5.29 10.00 17.92
C LYS A 165 -4.80 9.85 19.34
N GLU A 166 -5.23 8.82 20.05
CA GLU A 166 -4.74 8.43 21.37
C GLU A 166 -3.25 8.08 21.37
N TYR A 167 -2.69 7.73 20.20
CA TYR A 167 -1.26 7.44 20.04
C TYR A 167 -0.46 8.62 19.48
N LEU A 168 -1.05 9.83 19.45
CA LEU A 168 -0.39 10.99 18.84
C LEU A 168 0.92 11.35 19.53
N ASP A 169 0.95 11.42 20.87
CA ASP A 169 2.13 11.80 21.62
C ASP A 169 3.30 10.83 21.40
N PRO A 170 3.16 9.50 21.62
CA PRO A 170 4.24 8.57 21.33
C PRO A 170 4.63 8.54 19.85
N TYR A 171 3.69 8.77 18.92
CA TYR A 171 4.01 8.93 17.50
C TYR A 171 4.89 10.16 17.24
N LEU A 172 4.57 11.31 17.87
CA LEU A 172 5.36 12.54 17.71
C LEU A 172 6.75 12.40 18.30
N ASP A 173 6.92 11.68 19.41
CA ASP A 173 8.23 11.37 19.97
C ASP A 173 9.07 10.51 19.01
N CYS A 174 8.48 9.47 18.43
CA CYS A 174 9.09 8.66 17.37
C CYS A 174 9.46 9.52 16.15
N PHE A 175 8.51 10.32 15.66
CA PHE A 175 8.70 11.21 14.51
C PHE A 175 9.85 12.20 14.77
N LYS A 176 9.90 12.82 15.95
CA LYS A 176 10.94 13.78 16.33
C LYS A 176 12.32 13.13 16.31
N GLU A 177 12.47 11.94 16.86
CA GLU A 177 13.75 11.22 16.88
C GLU A 177 14.21 10.91 15.45
N LEU A 178 13.34 10.34 14.61
CA LEU A 178 13.64 10.04 13.21
C LEU A 178 13.88 11.30 12.37
N PHE A 179 13.16 12.38 12.64
CA PHE A 179 13.35 13.67 11.94
C PHE A 179 14.73 14.26 12.20
N LEU A 180 15.23 14.16 13.43
CA LEU A 180 16.56 14.66 13.79
C LEU A 180 17.69 13.80 13.20
N ALA A 181 17.42 12.54 12.89
CA ALA A 181 18.41 11.59 12.36
C ALA A 181 18.43 11.55 10.81
N ALA A 182 17.30 11.75 10.14
CA ALA A 182 17.16 11.55 8.70
C ALA A 182 17.44 12.83 7.90
N ALA A 183 17.83 12.69 6.62
CA ALA A 183 17.94 13.82 5.69
C ALA A 183 16.58 14.48 5.40
N GLY A 184 15.50 13.76 5.56
CA GLY A 184 14.16 14.30 5.45
C GLY A 184 13.07 13.24 5.55
N ILE A 185 11.85 13.69 5.84
CA ILE A 185 10.66 12.84 5.92
C ILE A 185 9.59 13.36 4.96
N ARG A 186 8.87 12.47 4.34
CA ARG A 186 7.71 12.78 3.49
C ARG A 186 6.45 12.19 4.10
N ARG A 187 5.34 12.93 3.93
CA ARG A 187 3.99 12.47 4.23
C ARG A 187 3.20 12.56 2.93
N MET A 188 3.25 11.47 2.14
CA MET A 188 2.63 11.45 0.81
C MET A 188 1.11 11.35 0.90
N GLY A 189 0.58 10.59 1.84
CA GLY A 189 -0.85 10.39 2.05
C GLY A 189 -1.44 9.25 1.24
N SER A 190 -0.58 8.30 0.86
CA SER A 190 -0.89 7.04 0.19
C SER A 190 0.15 6.02 0.65
N ALA A 191 -0.25 5.10 1.52
CA ALA A 191 0.65 4.10 2.09
C ALA A 191 1.15 3.11 1.02
N ALA A 192 0.30 2.78 0.05
CA ALA A 192 0.69 1.96 -1.09
C ALA A 192 1.81 2.62 -1.91
N MET A 193 1.73 3.94 -2.14
CA MET A 193 2.78 4.68 -2.83
C MET A 193 4.05 4.82 -2.00
N ASP A 194 3.93 5.04 -0.68
CA ASP A 194 5.08 5.13 0.21
C ASP A 194 5.88 3.81 0.22
N LEU A 195 5.19 2.66 0.27
CA LEU A 195 5.80 1.34 0.14
C LEU A 195 6.38 1.07 -1.26
N ALA A 196 5.66 1.44 -2.33
CA ALA A 196 6.16 1.29 -3.70
C ALA A 196 7.42 2.13 -3.96
N TYR A 197 7.47 3.34 -3.40
CA TYR A 197 8.65 4.21 -3.48
C TYR A 197 9.81 3.70 -2.62
N THR A 198 9.52 3.05 -1.51
CA THR A 198 10.52 2.35 -0.70
C THR A 198 11.10 1.17 -1.49
N ALA A 199 10.26 0.36 -2.15
CA ALA A 199 10.70 -0.77 -2.96
C ALA A 199 11.60 -0.38 -4.14
N CYS A 200 11.43 0.81 -4.73
CA CYS A 200 12.28 1.27 -5.83
C CYS A 200 13.42 2.21 -5.39
N GLY A 201 13.67 2.36 -4.09
CA GLY A 201 14.76 3.15 -3.54
C GLY A 201 14.60 4.66 -3.61
N ARG A 202 13.38 5.17 -3.92
CA ARG A 202 13.05 6.60 -3.82
C ARG A 202 12.96 7.05 -2.37
N PHE A 203 12.42 6.18 -1.49
CA PHE A 203 12.54 6.27 -0.04
C PHE A 203 13.45 5.17 0.47
N ASP A 204 14.11 5.44 1.57
CA ASP A 204 15.04 4.51 2.20
C ASP A 204 14.36 3.70 3.31
N GLY A 205 13.28 4.26 3.88
CA GLY A 205 12.44 3.63 4.88
C GLY A 205 11.06 4.28 5.01
N PHE A 206 10.14 3.51 5.59
CA PHE A 206 8.75 3.90 5.83
C PHE A 206 8.27 3.32 7.14
N TRP A 207 7.46 4.06 7.89
CA TRP A 207 6.70 3.55 9.03
C TRP A 207 5.34 4.20 9.12
N GLU A 208 4.33 3.42 9.45
CA GLU A 208 2.96 3.89 9.69
C GLU A 208 2.21 2.88 10.55
N MET A 209 1.11 3.31 11.20
CA MET A 209 0.30 2.47 12.09
C MET A 209 -1.15 2.37 11.64
N LYS A 210 -1.80 1.26 12.04
CA LYS A 210 -3.25 1.06 11.90
C LYS A 210 -3.77 1.17 10.47
N LEU A 211 -2.95 0.73 9.52
CA LEU A 211 -3.32 0.60 8.12
C LEU A 211 -4.22 -0.61 7.87
N GLY A 212 -5.09 -0.54 6.88
CA GLY A 212 -5.85 -1.69 6.40
C GLY A 212 -4.96 -2.69 5.66
N PRO A 213 -5.32 -3.97 5.64
CA PRO A 213 -4.52 -4.97 4.93
C PRO A 213 -4.46 -4.73 3.41
N TRP A 214 -5.45 -4.08 2.84
CA TRP A 214 -5.49 -3.69 1.43
C TRP A 214 -4.53 -2.55 1.09
N ASP A 215 -4.27 -1.61 2.03
CA ASP A 215 -3.32 -0.50 1.88
C ASP A 215 -1.88 -1.02 1.70
N ILE A 216 -1.54 -2.13 2.38
CA ILE A 216 -0.14 -2.53 2.61
C ILE A 216 0.28 -3.85 1.94
N ALA A 217 -0.65 -4.77 1.65
CA ALA A 217 -0.27 -6.11 1.20
C ALA A 217 0.57 -6.11 -0.09
N ALA A 218 0.17 -5.34 -1.10
CA ALA A 218 0.93 -5.24 -2.34
C ALA A 218 2.31 -4.62 -2.09
N GLY A 219 2.36 -3.54 -1.30
CA GLY A 219 3.59 -2.84 -0.94
C GLY A 219 4.56 -3.70 -0.14
N ILE A 220 4.08 -4.51 0.79
CA ILE A 220 4.91 -5.48 1.54
C ILE A 220 5.65 -6.40 0.57
N LEU A 221 4.92 -7.03 -0.36
CA LEU A 221 5.55 -7.92 -1.33
C LEU A 221 6.54 -7.18 -2.22
N LEU A 222 6.22 -5.95 -2.66
CA LEU A 222 7.13 -5.14 -3.47
C LEU A 222 8.45 -4.88 -2.74
N VAL A 223 8.41 -4.48 -1.47
CA VAL A 223 9.62 -4.20 -0.68
C VAL A 223 10.43 -5.47 -0.45
N GLU A 224 9.79 -6.59 -0.05
CA GLU A 224 10.47 -7.87 0.15
C GLU A 224 11.14 -8.38 -1.12
N GLU A 225 10.45 -8.37 -2.25
CA GLU A 225 10.97 -8.83 -3.55
C GLU A 225 12.02 -7.87 -4.17
N ALA A 226 12.05 -6.62 -3.69
CA ALA A 226 13.10 -5.66 -4.01
C ALA A 226 14.36 -5.79 -3.13
N GLY A 227 14.39 -6.75 -2.19
CA GLY A 227 15.50 -7.00 -1.27
C GLY A 227 15.45 -6.17 0.02
N GLY A 228 14.31 -5.55 0.32
CA GLY A 228 14.05 -4.84 1.57
C GLY A 228 13.52 -5.75 2.68
N VAL A 229 13.29 -5.15 3.83
CA VAL A 229 12.73 -5.81 5.02
C VAL A 229 11.44 -5.10 5.41
N VAL A 230 10.41 -5.88 5.78
CA VAL A 230 9.15 -5.37 6.31
C VAL A 230 8.78 -6.13 7.57
N THR A 231 8.50 -5.39 8.64
CA THR A 231 8.04 -5.93 9.94
C THR A 231 6.99 -5.02 10.54
N ASP A 232 6.31 -5.50 11.57
CA ASP A 232 5.57 -4.61 12.46
C ASP A 232 6.52 -3.90 13.46
N PHE A 233 5.96 -3.15 14.42
CA PHE A 233 6.74 -2.42 15.44
C PHE A 233 7.45 -3.34 16.45
N HIS A 234 7.15 -4.65 16.47
CA HIS A 234 7.84 -5.63 17.29
C HIS A 234 8.97 -6.36 16.55
N GLY A 235 9.09 -6.14 15.24
CA GLY A 235 10.01 -6.87 14.37
C GLY A 235 9.45 -8.17 13.85
N GLU A 236 8.12 -8.39 13.96
CA GLU A 236 7.41 -9.59 13.54
C GLU A 236 6.74 -9.42 12.16
N ARG A 237 6.40 -10.53 11.50
CA ARG A 237 5.64 -10.55 10.24
C ARG A 237 4.14 -10.48 10.47
N ALA A 238 3.69 -9.52 11.28
CA ALA A 238 2.30 -9.39 11.69
C ALA A 238 1.56 -8.17 11.09
N CYS A 239 2.17 -7.45 10.14
CA CYS A 239 1.64 -6.20 9.57
C CYS A 239 0.20 -6.34 9.05
N LEU A 240 -0.13 -7.42 8.33
CA LEU A 240 -1.49 -7.65 7.82
C LEU A 240 -2.54 -7.85 8.92
N LYS A 241 -2.10 -8.19 10.14
CA LYS A 241 -2.99 -8.44 11.28
C LYS A 241 -3.23 -7.18 12.12
N ASN A 242 -2.17 -6.40 12.37
CA ASN A 242 -2.22 -5.26 13.28
C ASN A 242 -2.17 -3.88 12.58
N GLY A 243 -1.83 -3.85 11.29
CA GLY A 243 -1.76 -2.63 10.48
C GLY A 243 -0.54 -1.76 10.76
N ASN A 244 0.40 -2.22 11.59
CA ASN A 244 1.62 -1.50 11.92
C ASN A 244 2.74 -1.93 10.97
N VAL A 245 3.48 -0.98 10.40
CA VAL A 245 4.48 -1.28 9.37
C VAL A 245 5.76 -0.50 9.63
N VAL A 246 6.88 -1.19 9.56
CA VAL A 246 8.24 -0.64 9.35
C VAL A 246 8.79 -1.32 8.10
N ALA A 247 9.16 -0.54 7.09
CA ALA A 247 9.72 -1.04 5.85
C ALA A 247 10.97 -0.25 5.43
N GLY A 248 11.90 -0.88 4.73
CA GLY A 248 13.07 -0.17 4.22
C GLY A 248 14.16 -1.12 3.69
N ASN A 249 15.27 -0.52 3.25
CA ASN A 249 16.46 -1.31 3.07
C ASN A 249 16.95 -1.86 4.43
N PRO A 250 17.73 -2.96 4.48
CA PRO A 250 18.05 -3.62 5.75
C PRO A 250 18.71 -2.72 6.79
N GLY A 251 19.56 -1.76 6.39
CA GLY A 251 20.26 -0.85 7.29
C GLY A 251 19.32 0.17 7.93
N VAL A 252 18.52 0.85 7.11
CA VAL A 252 17.55 1.87 7.57
C VAL A 252 16.39 1.23 8.32
N HIS A 253 15.88 0.08 7.86
CA HIS A 253 14.83 -0.66 8.55
C HIS A 253 15.21 -0.93 10.01
N LYS A 254 16.43 -1.43 10.26
CA LYS A 254 16.90 -1.72 11.62
C LYS A 254 16.83 -0.50 12.53
N ILE A 255 17.29 0.65 12.04
CA ILE A 255 17.29 1.91 12.83
C ILE A 255 15.85 2.38 13.08
N VAL A 256 15.01 2.40 12.05
CA VAL A 256 13.59 2.79 12.19
C VAL A 256 12.87 1.86 13.15
N LEU A 257 13.11 0.54 13.07
CA LEU A 257 12.52 -0.44 13.98
C LEU A 257 12.95 -0.20 15.44
N GLU A 258 14.23 0.06 15.70
CA GLU A 258 14.71 0.38 17.05
C GLU A 258 14.03 1.62 17.63
N VAL A 259 13.78 2.64 16.82
CA VAL A 259 13.08 3.86 17.25
C VAL A 259 11.58 3.58 17.47
N THR A 260 10.92 2.89 16.55
CA THR A 260 9.49 2.52 16.70
C THR A 260 9.29 1.62 17.92
N GLN A 261 10.18 0.70 18.20
CA GLN A 261 10.12 -0.14 19.42
C GLN A 261 10.18 0.68 20.70
N ARG A 262 11.00 1.74 20.75
CA ARG A 262 11.10 2.60 21.95
C ARG A 262 9.82 3.37 22.23
N HIS A 263 9.14 3.85 21.18
CA HIS A 263 8.02 4.78 21.33
C HIS A 263 6.65 4.14 21.09
N LEU A 264 6.57 3.11 20.25
CA LEU A 264 5.32 2.59 19.70
C LEU A 264 5.06 1.10 20.02
N SER A 265 5.91 0.45 20.85
CA SER A 265 5.77 -0.98 21.19
C SER A 265 4.48 -1.33 21.92
N ASN A 266 3.83 -0.37 22.58
CA ASN A 266 2.55 -0.58 23.28
C ASN A 266 1.34 -0.53 22.34
N ILE A 267 1.53 -0.32 21.03
CA ILE A 267 0.47 -0.22 20.04
C ILE A 267 0.24 -1.61 19.44
N GLN A 268 -0.88 -2.22 19.82
CA GLN A 268 -1.32 -3.53 19.34
C GLN A 268 -2.16 -3.43 18.06
#